data_b05128ff0a3804fb66a62e0fcadf91d6
#
_entry.id   b05128ff0a3804fb66a62e0fcadf91d6
#
_cell.length_a   1.000
_cell.length_b   1.000
_cell.length_c   1.000
_cell.angle_alpha   90.00
_cell.angle_beta   90.00
_cell.angle_gamma   90.00
#
_symmetry.space_group_name_H-M   'P 1'
#
loop_
_entity.id
_entity.type
_entity.pdbx_description
1 polymer ?
#
loop_
_entity_poly.entity_id
_entity_poly.type
_entity_poly.pdbx_seq_one_letter_code
_entity_poly.pdbx_strand_id
1 'polypeptide(L)'
;MWIDTNRNPINLPAPTYIKHIQTWVNGKIQDPNIFPTESFASAPPLPSSAQTAADPTHWLGKTSGFPQRFEVEVRNMYKQMFRCYAHLYWSHWPFFYHTSSIRELNTCFMHFISVGRLYGLLSERDMELMQPLIDIWLKQGVLPDLEKVQAGQPLCNPAASPAIAMNEKSDKEKVTQEGRA
;
A
#
# COMPACT_ATOMS: atom_id res chain seq x y z
N MET A 1 6.58 -10.77 15.35
CA MET A 1 6.81 -10.56 16.80
C MET A 1 6.24 -9.20 17.17
N TRP A 2 5.39 -9.13 18.18
CA TRP A 2 4.79 -7.91 18.71
C TRP A 2 5.55 -7.50 19.98
N ILE A 3 5.56 -6.22 20.33
CA ILE A 3 6.15 -5.73 21.58
C ILE A 3 5.01 -5.27 22.48
N ASP A 4 4.92 -5.82 23.69
CA ASP A 4 3.91 -5.45 24.66
C ASP A 4 4.18 -4.07 25.32
N THR A 5 3.30 -3.63 26.20
CA THR A 5 3.44 -2.38 26.94
C THR A 5 4.71 -2.35 27.83
N ASN A 6 5.23 -3.51 28.21
CA ASN A 6 6.45 -3.68 29.01
C ASN A 6 7.71 -3.84 28.16
N ARG A 7 7.59 -3.63 26.82
CA ARG A 7 8.66 -3.80 25.82
C ARG A 7 9.16 -5.24 25.65
N ASN A 8 8.39 -6.24 26.07
CA ASN A 8 8.75 -7.64 25.85
C ASN A 8 8.24 -8.10 24.46
N PRO A 9 9.04 -8.89 23.73
CA PRO A 9 8.62 -9.48 22.48
C PRO A 9 7.62 -10.61 22.74
N ILE A 10 6.43 -10.50 22.15
CA ILE A 10 5.38 -11.51 22.24
C ILE A 10 5.19 -12.19 20.88
N ASN A 11 5.07 -13.51 20.86
CA ASN A 11 4.62 -14.27 19.71
C ASN A 11 3.09 -14.38 19.76
N LEU A 12 2.41 -13.73 18.82
CA LEU A 12 0.97 -13.80 18.69
C LEU A 12 0.58 -14.65 17.48
N PRO A 13 -0.54 -15.41 17.53
CA PRO A 13 -1.15 -15.97 16.35
C PRO A 13 -1.47 -14.87 15.33
N ALA A 14 -1.32 -15.18 14.04
CA ALA A 14 -1.47 -14.18 12.98
C ALA A 14 -2.80 -13.41 13.02
N PRO A 15 -3.97 -14.04 13.24
CA PRO A 15 -5.24 -13.30 13.33
C PRO A 15 -5.24 -12.26 14.46
N THR A 16 -4.68 -12.64 15.62
CA THR A 16 -4.56 -11.74 16.77
C THR A 16 -3.61 -10.59 16.48
N TYR A 17 -2.46 -10.87 15.85
CA TYR A 17 -1.49 -9.86 15.44
C TYR A 17 -2.10 -8.87 14.44
N ILE A 18 -2.79 -9.34 13.41
CA ILE A 18 -3.44 -8.48 12.40
C ILE A 18 -4.51 -7.60 13.07
N LYS A 19 -5.33 -8.16 13.95
CA LYS A 19 -6.34 -7.42 14.69
C LYS A 19 -5.72 -6.32 15.58
N HIS A 20 -4.60 -6.61 16.23
CA HIS A 20 -3.86 -5.60 17.01
C HIS A 20 -3.36 -4.46 16.12
N ILE A 21 -2.79 -4.77 14.94
CA ILE A 21 -2.35 -3.74 14.00
C ILE A 21 -3.53 -2.89 13.55
N GLN A 22 -4.65 -3.50 13.17
CA GLN A 22 -5.85 -2.77 12.75
C GLN A 22 -6.35 -1.82 13.85
N THR A 23 -6.47 -2.31 15.08
CA THR A 23 -6.91 -1.50 16.22
C THR A 23 -5.93 -0.37 16.51
N TRP A 24 -4.63 -0.66 16.48
CA TRP A 24 -3.58 0.33 16.73
C TRP A 24 -3.55 1.41 15.64
N VAL A 25 -3.62 1.04 14.36
CA VAL A 25 -3.67 1.98 13.23
C VAL A 25 -4.92 2.86 13.33
N ASN A 26 -6.09 2.26 13.59
CA ASN A 26 -7.32 3.01 13.75
C ASN A 26 -7.24 4.03 14.90
N GLY A 27 -6.67 3.62 16.04
CA GLY A 27 -6.41 4.54 17.17
C GLY A 27 -5.47 5.69 16.81
N LYS A 28 -4.43 5.42 15.97
CA LYS A 28 -3.52 6.46 15.49
C LYS A 28 -4.19 7.46 14.55
N ILE A 29 -5.03 6.97 13.63
CA ILE A 29 -5.78 7.83 12.68
C ILE A 29 -6.77 8.74 13.42
N GLN A 30 -7.34 8.25 14.51
CA GLN A 30 -8.30 9.02 15.32
C GLN A 30 -7.63 9.94 16.36
N ASP A 31 -6.32 9.90 16.52
CA ASP A 31 -5.59 10.74 17.46
C ASP A 31 -5.39 12.16 16.88
N PRO A 32 -6.07 13.18 17.45
CA PRO A 32 -5.95 14.56 16.96
C PRO A 32 -4.55 15.16 17.15
N ASN A 33 -3.72 14.57 18.01
CA ASN A 33 -2.33 14.97 18.17
C ASN A 33 -1.43 14.47 17.02
N ILE A 34 -1.92 13.55 16.18
CA ILE A 34 -1.21 13.04 15.00
C ILE A 34 -1.93 13.51 13.73
N PHE A 35 -3.26 13.36 13.70
CA PHE A 35 -4.13 13.76 12.58
C PHE A 35 -5.08 14.87 13.07
N PRO A 36 -4.65 16.14 13.09
CA PRO A 36 -5.48 17.23 13.53
C PRO A 36 -6.70 17.38 12.61
N THR A 37 -7.88 17.45 13.22
CA THR A 37 -9.18 17.58 12.54
C THR A 37 -9.72 19.00 12.58
N GLU A 38 -9.08 19.91 13.31
CA GLU A 38 -9.51 21.29 13.41
C GLU A 38 -9.21 22.06 12.10
N SER A 39 -10.12 22.97 11.77
CA SER A 39 -9.96 23.80 10.57
C SER A 39 -8.76 24.73 10.71
N PHE A 40 -7.87 24.72 9.73
CA PHE A 40 -6.77 25.66 9.61
C PHE A 40 -7.21 27.04 9.07
N ALA A 41 -8.47 27.40 9.19
CA ALA A 41 -9.02 28.66 8.65
C ALA A 41 -8.33 29.92 9.18
N SER A 42 -7.65 29.86 10.33
CA SER A 42 -6.83 30.93 10.90
C SER A 42 -5.33 30.72 10.73
N ALA A 43 -4.91 29.68 10.02
CA ALA A 43 -3.49 29.41 9.78
C ALA A 43 -2.86 30.47 8.86
N PRO A 44 -1.63 30.89 9.12
CA PRO A 44 -0.92 31.76 8.18
C PRO A 44 -0.81 31.09 6.81
N PRO A 45 -0.86 31.85 5.70
CA PRO A 45 -0.75 31.30 4.37
C PRO A 45 0.55 30.50 4.23
N LEU A 46 0.45 29.35 3.55
CA LEU A 46 1.63 28.54 3.22
C LEU A 46 2.66 29.42 2.50
N PRO A 47 3.94 29.28 2.83
CA PRO A 47 4.98 30.03 2.13
C PRO A 47 4.91 29.72 0.63
N SER A 48 5.26 30.72 -0.19
CA SER A 48 5.21 30.62 -1.65
C SER A 48 6.00 29.40 -2.15
N SER A 49 5.58 28.84 -3.26
CA SER A 49 6.11 27.60 -3.86
C SER A 49 7.65 27.54 -4.02
N ALA A 50 8.32 28.69 -4.07
CA ALA A 50 9.78 28.76 -4.17
C ALA A 50 10.51 28.35 -2.86
N GLN A 51 9.87 28.50 -1.70
CA GLN A 51 10.47 28.11 -0.41
C GLN A 51 10.15 26.65 -0.05
N THR A 52 9.08 26.09 -0.61
CA THR A 52 8.68 24.70 -0.41
C THR A 52 9.60 23.71 -1.12
N ALA A 53 10.21 24.14 -2.23
CA ALA A 53 11.12 23.29 -3.00
C ALA A 53 12.47 23.04 -2.31
N ALA A 54 12.86 23.90 -1.35
CA ALA A 54 14.14 23.80 -0.67
C ALA A 54 14.13 22.86 0.55
N ASP A 55 12.98 22.64 1.17
CA ASP A 55 12.81 21.76 2.34
C ASP A 55 11.43 21.09 2.33
N PRO A 56 11.33 19.83 1.89
CA PRO A 56 10.07 19.11 1.83
C PRO A 56 9.43 18.88 3.20
N THR A 57 10.16 19.05 4.29
CA THR A 57 9.65 18.86 5.66
C THR A 57 9.31 20.16 6.38
N HIS A 58 9.44 21.31 5.72
CA HIS A 58 9.27 22.62 6.36
C HIS A 58 7.86 22.85 6.95
N TRP A 59 6.86 22.11 6.50
CA TRP A 59 5.48 22.13 7.00
C TRP A 59 5.29 21.37 8.33
N LEU A 60 6.24 20.49 8.67
CA LEU A 60 6.19 19.72 9.93
C LEU A 60 6.40 20.65 11.13
N GLY A 61 5.57 20.48 12.16
CA GLY A 61 5.67 21.26 13.42
C GLY A 61 5.22 22.72 13.30
N LYS A 62 4.66 23.16 12.17
CA LYS A 62 4.07 24.48 11.99
C LYS A 62 2.62 24.49 12.50
N THR A 63 2.11 25.67 12.91
CA THR A 63 0.72 25.84 13.34
C THR A 63 -0.31 25.54 12.25
N SER A 64 0.10 25.63 10.97
CA SER A 64 -0.71 25.34 9.79
C SER A 64 -0.45 23.93 9.22
N GLY A 65 0.43 23.17 9.83
CA GLY A 65 0.84 21.85 9.34
C GLY A 65 0.52 20.73 10.31
N PHE A 66 0.89 19.52 9.91
CA PHE A 66 0.84 18.37 10.77
C PHE A 66 1.91 18.43 11.86
N PRO A 67 1.72 17.78 13.02
CA PRO A 67 2.71 17.77 14.09
C PRO A 67 4.01 17.12 13.63
N GLN A 68 5.13 17.52 14.24
CA GLN A 68 6.47 17.04 13.88
C GLN A 68 6.60 15.50 13.89
N ARG A 69 5.80 14.81 14.70
CA ARG A 69 5.78 13.35 14.79
C ARG A 69 4.96 12.67 13.68
N PHE A 70 4.21 13.41 12.88
CA PHE A 70 3.30 12.87 11.88
C PHE A 70 4.00 11.90 10.91
N GLU A 71 5.10 12.32 10.30
CA GLU A 71 5.84 11.49 9.34
C GLU A 71 6.30 10.16 9.95
N VAL A 72 6.89 10.21 11.13
CA VAL A 72 7.38 9.02 11.84
C VAL A 72 6.25 8.07 12.16
N GLU A 73 5.11 8.58 12.63
CA GLU A 73 3.94 7.76 12.95
C GLU A 73 3.33 7.12 11.68
N VAL A 74 3.21 7.87 10.58
CA VAL A 74 2.71 7.32 9.31
C VAL A 74 3.64 6.24 8.76
N ARG A 75 4.96 6.46 8.77
CA ARG A 75 5.93 5.45 8.37
C ARG A 75 5.82 4.18 9.23
N ASN A 76 5.66 4.33 10.55
CA ASN A 76 5.46 3.19 11.43
C ASN A 76 4.17 2.42 11.11
N MET A 77 3.05 3.12 10.84
CA MET A 77 1.80 2.48 10.42
C MET A 77 1.99 1.69 9.12
N TYR A 78 2.61 2.30 8.10
CA TYR A 78 2.89 1.63 6.83
C TYR A 78 3.74 0.38 7.00
N LYS A 79 4.79 0.45 7.81
CA LYS A 79 5.65 -0.68 8.11
C LYS A 79 4.91 -1.84 8.77
N GLN A 80 4.01 -1.56 9.71
CA GLN A 80 3.22 -2.62 10.35
C GLN A 80 2.18 -3.22 9.41
N MET A 81 1.50 -2.39 8.60
CA MET A 81 0.55 -2.86 7.58
C MET A 81 1.26 -3.70 6.49
N PHE A 82 2.47 -3.31 6.07
CA PHE A 82 3.27 -4.08 5.12
C PHE A 82 3.51 -5.52 5.60
N ARG A 83 3.79 -5.72 6.88
CA ARG A 83 3.97 -7.06 7.46
C ARG A 83 2.72 -7.92 7.36
N CYS A 84 1.53 -7.32 7.46
CA CYS A 84 0.28 -8.04 7.24
C CYS A 84 0.17 -8.53 5.79
N TYR A 85 0.48 -7.68 4.80
CA TYR A 85 0.49 -8.10 3.40
C TYR A 85 1.53 -9.18 3.14
N ALA A 86 2.76 -9.01 3.61
CA ALA A 86 3.81 -10.03 3.48
C ALA A 86 3.35 -11.38 4.06
N HIS A 87 2.69 -11.39 5.23
CA HIS A 87 2.14 -12.61 5.81
C HIS A 87 1.07 -13.25 4.92
N LEU A 88 0.15 -12.46 4.32
CA LEU A 88 -0.87 -13.01 3.42
C LEU A 88 -0.24 -13.69 2.20
N TYR A 89 0.76 -13.09 1.57
CA TYR A 89 1.46 -13.69 0.43
C TYR A 89 2.24 -14.95 0.80
N TRP A 90 2.96 -14.94 1.92
CA TRP A 90 3.80 -16.07 2.31
C TRP A 90 3.05 -17.24 2.91
N SER A 91 1.97 -16.98 3.66
CA SER A 91 1.29 -18.01 4.46
C SER A 91 -0.10 -18.38 3.93
N HIS A 92 -0.74 -17.52 3.15
CA HIS A 92 -2.13 -17.70 2.74
C HIS A 92 -2.34 -17.67 1.22
N TRP A 93 -1.27 -17.69 0.43
CA TRP A 93 -1.36 -17.71 -1.04
C TRP A 93 -2.28 -18.83 -1.59
N PRO A 94 -2.20 -20.10 -1.13
CA PRO A 94 -3.09 -21.15 -1.61
C PRO A 94 -4.57 -20.84 -1.37
N PHE A 95 -4.92 -20.19 -0.25
CA PHE A 95 -6.28 -19.78 0.04
C PHE A 95 -6.80 -18.78 -1.01
N PHE A 96 -6.05 -17.73 -1.31
CA PHE A 96 -6.42 -16.74 -2.33
C PHE A 96 -6.51 -17.36 -3.73
N TYR A 97 -5.65 -18.33 -4.04
CA TYR A 97 -5.71 -19.07 -5.29
C TYR A 97 -7.01 -19.88 -5.41
N HIS A 98 -7.35 -20.68 -4.40
CA HIS A 98 -8.55 -21.52 -4.40
C HIS A 98 -9.86 -20.73 -4.36
N THR A 99 -9.85 -19.55 -3.77
CA THR A 99 -11.02 -18.65 -3.74
C THR A 99 -11.08 -17.71 -4.94
N SER A 100 -10.13 -17.81 -5.88
CA SER A 100 -10.02 -16.93 -7.05
C SER A 100 -9.87 -15.44 -6.69
N SER A 101 -9.32 -15.14 -5.50
CA SER A 101 -9.21 -13.78 -4.93
C SER A 101 -7.79 -13.18 -5.03
N ILE A 102 -6.93 -13.77 -5.88
CA ILE A 102 -5.55 -13.25 -6.09
C ILE A 102 -5.59 -11.85 -6.67
N ARG A 103 -6.53 -11.58 -7.57
CA ARG A 103 -6.67 -10.28 -8.21
C ARG A 103 -6.93 -9.17 -7.19
N GLU A 104 -7.83 -9.42 -6.27
CA GLU A 104 -8.20 -8.49 -5.20
C GLU A 104 -7.01 -8.24 -4.27
N LEU A 105 -6.33 -9.30 -3.85
CA LEU A 105 -5.12 -9.19 -3.03
C LEU A 105 -4.04 -8.35 -3.74
N ASN A 106 -3.75 -8.67 -5.01
CA ASN A 106 -2.76 -7.94 -5.80
C ASN A 106 -3.15 -6.47 -5.98
N THR A 107 -4.42 -6.18 -6.29
CA THR A 107 -4.90 -4.79 -6.46
C THR A 107 -4.71 -3.98 -5.18
N CYS A 108 -5.10 -4.53 -4.03
CA CYS A 108 -4.93 -3.86 -2.74
C CYS A 108 -3.44 -3.64 -2.42
N PHE A 109 -2.60 -4.64 -2.63
CA PHE A 109 -1.17 -4.54 -2.34
C PHE A 109 -0.45 -3.59 -3.32
N MET A 110 -0.78 -3.62 -4.61
CA MET A 110 -0.24 -2.67 -5.59
C MET A 110 -0.56 -1.23 -5.22
N HIS A 111 -1.81 -0.95 -4.84
CA HIS A 111 -2.19 0.38 -4.37
C HIS A 111 -1.39 0.79 -3.14
N PHE A 112 -1.32 -0.08 -2.14
CA PHE A 112 -0.57 0.14 -0.91
C PHE A 112 0.92 0.44 -1.18
N ILE A 113 1.59 -0.37 -2.01
CA ILE A 113 3.00 -0.19 -2.36
C ILE A 113 3.22 1.07 -3.19
N SER A 114 2.32 1.39 -4.13
CA SER A 114 2.42 2.61 -4.95
C SER A 114 2.42 3.85 -4.08
N VAL A 115 1.49 3.95 -3.12
CA VAL A 115 1.43 5.06 -2.17
C VAL A 115 2.66 5.06 -1.25
N GLY A 116 3.02 3.90 -0.71
CA GLY A 116 4.19 3.76 0.18
C GLY A 116 5.50 4.21 -0.46
N ARG A 117 5.70 3.89 -1.75
CA ARG A 117 6.87 4.31 -2.52
C ARG A 117 6.80 5.78 -2.91
N LEU A 118 5.65 6.23 -3.41
CA LEU A 118 5.46 7.62 -3.86
C LEU A 118 5.77 8.64 -2.76
N TYR A 119 5.33 8.36 -1.54
CA TYR A 119 5.53 9.23 -0.39
C TYR A 119 6.71 8.82 0.50
N GLY A 120 7.54 7.85 0.08
CA GLY A 120 8.70 7.41 0.84
C GLY A 120 8.36 6.85 2.23
N LEU A 121 7.18 6.22 2.40
CA LEU A 121 6.71 5.70 3.68
C LEU A 121 7.31 4.34 4.04
N LEU A 122 7.90 3.64 3.07
CA LEU A 122 8.59 2.37 3.23
C LEU A 122 10.02 2.51 2.73
N SER A 123 10.99 2.07 3.52
CA SER A 123 12.38 1.96 3.09
C SER A 123 12.58 0.70 2.26
N GLU A 124 13.65 0.64 1.47
CA GLU A 124 14.05 -0.57 0.72
C GLU A 124 14.16 -1.79 1.64
N ARG A 125 14.77 -1.62 2.81
CA ARG A 125 14.88 -2.68 3.82
C ARG A 125 13.51 -3.17 4.32
N ASP A 126 12.51 -2.29 4.45
CA ASP A 126 11.18 -2.69 4.85
C ASP A 126 10.48 -3.51 3.78
N MET A 127 10.79 -3.26 2.49
CA MET A 127 10.21 -3.92 1.32
C MET A 127 10.92 -5.22 0.90
N GLU A 128 12.10 -5.51 1.46
CA GLU A 128 12.98 -6.62 1.06
C GLU A 128 12.24 -7.96 0.89
N LEU A 129 11.35 -8.30 1.82
CA LEU A 129 10.58 -9.55 1.78
C LEU A 129 9.70 -9.72 0.55
N MET A 130 9.24 -8.62 -0.04
CA MET A 130 8.34 -8.60 -1.19
C MET A 130 9.01 -8.01 -2.43
N GLN A 131 10.30 -7.70 -2.36
CA GLN A 131 11.05 -7.08 -3.46
C GLN A 131 10.97 -7.89 -4.76
N PRO A 132 11.07 -9.23 -4.77
CA PRO A 132 10.94 -10.00 -6.01
C PRO A 132 9.61 -9.80 -6.73
N LEU A 133 8.50 -9.68 -5.99
CA LEU A 133 7.18 -9.40 -6.56
C LEU A 133 7.08 -7.98 -7.08
N ILE A 134 7.60 -7.02 -6.33
CA ILE A 134 7.64 -5.60 -6.70
C ILE A 134 8.44 -5.43 -8.00
N ASP A 135 9.59 -6.08 -8.13
CA ASP A 135 10.44 -6.03 -9.31
C ASP A 135 9.74 -6.60 -10.56
N ILE A 136 8.99 -7.69 -10.40
CA ILE A 136 8.17 -8.25 -11.48
C ILE A 136 7.15 -7.22 -11.95
N TRP A 137 6.43 -6.59 -11.04
CA TRP A 137 5.40 -5.61 -11.37
C TRP A 137 5.97 -4.32 -11.97
N LEU A 138 7.16 -3.91 -11.56
CA LEU A 138 7.88 -2.80 -12.19
C LEU A 138 8.28 -3.14 -13.63
N LYS A 139 8.85 -4.33 -13.86
CA LYS A 139 9.21 -4.80 -15.19
C LYS A 139 8.01 -4.94 -16.12
N GLN A 140 6.87 -5.32 -15.60
CA GLN A 140 5.61 -5.43 -16.35
C GLN A 140 4.93 -4.07 -16.57
N GLY A 141 5.44 -2.98 -15.98
CA GLY A 141 4.81 -1.66 -16.07
C GLY A 141 3.46 -1.55 -15.32
N VAL A 142 3.18 -2.48 -14.41
CA VAL A 142 1.96 -2.50 -13.59
C VAL A 142 2.11 -1.54 -12.40
N LEU A 143 3.31 -1.47 -11.81
CA LEU A 143 3.65 -0.46 -10.82
C LEU A 143 4.26 0.76 -11.49
N PRO A 144 3.94 1.98 -11.01
CA PRO A 144 4.56 3.19 -11.51
C PRO A 144 6.05 3.21 -11.19
N ASP A 145 6.83 3.55 -12.20
CA ASP A 145 8.25 3.82 -12.07
C ASP A 145 8.43 5.26 -11.56
N LEU A 146 8.87 5.41 -10.33
CA LEU A 146 8.96 6.71 -9.67
C LEU A 146 10.02 7.62 -10.31
N GLU A 147 11.06 7.07 -10.92
CA GLU A 147 12.07 7.85 -11.63
C GLU A 147 11.45 8.53 -12.86
N LYS A 148 10.58 7.81 -13.58
CA LYS A 148 9.83 8.36 -14.72
C LYS A 148 8.79 9.38 -14.29
N VAL A 149 8.14 9.17 -13.14
CA VAL A 149 7.17 10.11 -12.57
C VAL A 149 7.84 11.44 -12.22
N GLN A 150 9.01 11.40 -11.59
CA GLN A 150 9.78 12.60 -11.26
C GLN A 150 10.31 13.31 -12.52
N ALA A 151 10.54 12.58 -13.60
CA ALA A 151 10.92 13.13 -14.89
C ALA A 151 9.73 13.71 -15.70
N GLY A 152 8.50 13.73 -15.15
CA GLY A 152 7.30 14.27 -15.80
C GLY A 152 6.72 13.36 -16.90
N GLN A 153 7.10 12.08 -16.92
CA GLN A 153 6.52 11.10 -17.85
C GLN A 153 5.20 10.52 -17.30
N PRO A 154 4.26 10.08 -18.16
CA PRO A 154 2.97 9.54 -17.71
C PRO A 154 3.13 8.30 -16.83
N LEU A 155 2.38 8.27 -15.75
CA LEU A 155 2.41 7.28 -14.67
C LEU A 155 2.13 5.83 -15.08
N CYS A 156 1.42 5.63 -16.21
CA CYS A 156 1.01 4.31 -16.68
C CYS A 156 1.16 4.21 -18.18
N ASN A 157 1.65 3.07 -18.64
CA ASN A 157 1.53 2.70 -20.03
C ASN A 157 0.09 2.17 -20.24
N PRO A 158 -0.82 2.86 -20.99
CA PRO A 158 -2.20 2.44 -21.15
C PRO A 158 -2.35 1.06 -21.84
N ALA A 159 -1.27 0.56 -22.46
CA ALA A 159 -1.22 -0.78 -23.06
C ALA A 159 -0.92 -1.90 -22.05
N ALA A 160 -0.54 -1.60 -20.81
CA ALA A 160 -0.17 -2.58 -19.77
C ALA A 160 -1.32 -2.88 -18.79
N SER A 161 -2.57 -2.51 -19.09
CA SER A 161 -3.71 -3.13 -18.41
C SER A 161 -3.59 -4.63 -18.63
N PRO A 162 -3.57 -5.48 -17.58
CA PRO A 162 -3.65 -6.90 -17.76
C PRO A 162 -5.00 -7.22 -18.40
N ALA A 163 -5.02 -7.26 -19.73
CA ALA A 163 -6.11 -7.86 -20.46
C ALA A 163 -6.19 -9.30 -19.91
N ILE A 164 -7.23 -9.55 -19.17
CA ILE A 164 -7.62 -10.89 -18.79
C ILE A 164 -7.83 -11.60 -20.13
N ALA A 165 -6.86 -12.38 -20.53
CA ALA A 165 -7.07 -13.42 -21.52
C ALA A 165 -8.00 -14.43 -20.85
N MET A 166 -9.29 -14.09 -20.80
CA MET A 166 -10.33 -15.07 -20.59
C MET A 166 -10.26 -16.00 -21.80
N ASN A 167 -9.84 -17.21 -21.49
CA ASN A 167 -9.87 -18.33 -22.41
C ASN A 167 -11.34 -18.67 -22.70
N GLU A 168 -11.97 -17.90 -23.60
CA GLU A 168 -13.32 -18.15 -24.15
C GLU A 168 -13.29 -19.27 -25.20
N LYS A 169 -12.47 -20.30 -25.02
CA LYS A 169 -12.37 -21.42 -25.96
C LYS A 169 -12.79 -22.77 -25.38
N SER A 170 -13.73 -22.82 -24.43
CA SER A 170 -14.18 -24.12 -23.90
C SER A 170 -15.68 -24.41 -24.01
N ASP A 171 -16.53 -23.45 -24.38
CA ASP A 171 -17.99 -23.69 -24.33
C ASP A 171 -18.74 -23.69 -25.68
N LYS A 172 -18.05 -23.70 -26.81
CA LYS A 172 -18.71 -23.81 -28.12
C LYS A 172 -18.65 -25.18 -28.79
N GLU A 173 -18.06 -26.19 -28.17
CA GLU A 173 -17.93 -27.53 -28.79
C GLU A 173 -18.83 -28.62 -28.19
N LYS A 174 -19.70 -28.29 -27.21
CA LYS A 174 -20.61 -29.28 -26.60
C LYS A 174 -22.10 -29.18 -26.96
N VAL A 175 -22.49 -28.23 -27.84
CA VAL A 175 -23.91 -28.05 -28.20
C VAL A 175 -24.26 -28.60 -29.61
N THR A 176 -23.32 -29.18 -30.35
CA THR A 176 -23.57 -29.62 -31.74
C THR A 176 -23.61 -31.18 -31.87
N GLN A 177 -23.66 -31.96 -30.80
CA GLN A 177 -23.71 -33.45 -30.89
C GLN A 177 -24.93 -34.15 -30.27
N GLU A 178 -25.93 -33.41 -29.80
CA GLU A 178 -27.19 -34.04 -29.29
C GLU A 178 -28.43 -33.67 -30.13
N GLY A 179 -28.31 -33.68 -31.44
CA GLY A 179 -29.41 -33.37 -32.34
C GLY A 179 -29.44 -34.26 -33.57
N ARG A 180 -29.13 -35.56 -33.44
CA ARG A 180 -29.41 -36.52 -34.54
C ARG A 180 -29.34 -37.96 -34.08
N ALA A 181 -30.43 -38.52 -33.52
CA ALA A 181 -30.85 -39.90 -33.62
C ALA A 181 -32.32 -39.98 -33.13
#